data_00e8260fcaae501fac934c33c55e8a97
#
_entry.id   00e8260fcaae501fac934c33c55e8a97
#
_cell.length_a   1.000
_cell.length_b   1.000
_cell.length_c   1.000
_cell.angle_alpha   90.00
_cell.angle_beta   90.00
_cell.angle_gamma   90.00
#
_symmetry.space_group_name_H-M   'P 1'
#
loop_
_entity.id
_entity.type
_entity.pdbx_description
1 polymer ?
#
loop_
_entity_poly.entity_id
_entity_poly.type
_entity_poly.pdbx_seq_one_letter_code
_entity_poly.pdbx_strand_id
1 'polypeptide(L)'
;DAHFGDEIKGYTEKIEISGYTFVRADDLTVRTDNEKNIVTVYYSKDTNHDDIPDKYQITFTYVSASADKGTVTGTTSEVATTYEITRDSVTGEIIVGNGPTAQHPTQPSTVTAKAGYKFDKWTDEDQKSFDDDAALKAASYLEDQTFTAHFTATEQTYRVKYLDEDTKEEIQAMSDPKDAHFGDEIKGYTEKIEIS
;
A
#
# COMPACT_ATOMS: atom_id res chain seq x y z
N ASP A 1 3.98 -30.48 -40.25
CA ASP A 1 4.74 -30.03 -41.45
C ASP A 1 3.98 -28.85 -42.07
N ALA A 2 4.69 -27.83 -42.52
CA ALA A 2 4.15 -26.65 -43.18
C ALA A 2 4.69 -26.59 -44.62
N HIS A 3 3.88 -26.07 -45.55
CA HIS A 3 4.25 -25.95 -46.93
C HIS A 3 4.40 -24.47 -47.31
N PHE A 4 5.12 -24.23 -48.42
CA PHE A 4 5.26 -22.88 -48.95
C PHE A 4 3.89 -22.23 -49.19
N GLY A 5 3.69 -21.03 -48.65
CA GLY A 5 2.45 -20.27 -48.75
C GLY A 5 1.44 -20.56 -47.65
N ASP A 6 1.67 -21.56 -46.80
CA ASP A 6 0.81 -21.78 -45.65
C ASP A 6 0.82 -20.55 -44.70
N GLU A 7 -0.34 -20.19 -44.21
CA GLU A 7 -0.49 -19.17 -43.18
C GLU A 7 -0.64 -19.81 -41.82
N ILE A 8 0.27 -19.48 -40.91
CA ILE A 8 0.18 -19.83 -39.47
C ILE A 8 -0.34 -18.60 -38.73
N LYS A 9 -1.60 -18.67 -38.32
CA LYS A 9 -2.29 -17.60 -37.59
C LYS A 9 -2.75 -18.07 -36.23
N GLY A 10 -2.79 -17.13 -35.29
CA GLY A 10 -3.30 -17.40 -33.96
C GLY A 10 -2.56 -18.56 -33.27
N TYR A 11 -1.23 -18.51 -33.26
CA TYR A 11 -0.40 -19.54 -32.66
C TYR A 11 -0.81 -19.80 -31.20
N THR A 12 -1.21 -21.03 -30.88
CA THR A 12 -1.78 -21.40 -29.59
C THR A 12 -0.89 -22.28 -28.72
N GLU A 13 0.23 -22.78 -29.27
CA GLU A 13 1.19 -23.58 -28.49
C GLU A 13 2.07 -22.68 -27.64
N LYS A 14 1.56 -22.34 -26.47
CA LYS A 14 2.22 -21.47 -25.49
C LYS A 14 2.94 -22.33 -24.47
N ILE A 15 4.09 -21.84 -24.00
CA ILE A 15 4.81 -22.43 -22.88
C ILE A 15 4.59 -21.56 -21.63
N GLU A 16 4.55 -22.17 -20.48
CA GLU A 16 4.55 -21.43 -19.22
C GLU A 16 5.96 -20.91 -18.93
N ILE A 17 6.07 -19.59 -18.71
CA ILE A 17 7.30 -18.92 -18.29
C ILE A 17 7.04 -18.26 -16.95
N SER A 18 7.71 -18.72 -15.90
CA SER A 18 7.53 -18.20 -14.55
C SER A 18 7.74 -16.68 -14.48
N GLY A 19 6.76 -15.95 -13.91
CA GLY A 19 6.78 -14.49 -13.78
C GLY A 19 6.43 -13.75 -15.08
N TYR A 20 5.88 -14.45 -16.08
CA TYR A 20 5.46 -13.84 -17.33
C TYR A 20 4.11 -14.39 -17.78
N THR A 21 3.31 -13.55 -18.39
CA THR A 21 2.07 -13.95 -19.06
C THR A 21 2.15 -13.75 -20.57
N PHE A 22 1.48 -14.60 -21.33
CA PHE A 22 1.41 -14.51 -22.79
C PHE A 22 0.67 -13.23 -23.20
N VAL A 23 1.22 -12.53 -24.20
CA VAL A 23 0.61 -11.30 -24.75
C VAL A 23 0.03 -11.54 -26.12
N ARG A 24 0.84 -12.00 -27.06
CA ARG A 24 0.45 -12.23 -28.48
C ARG A 24 1.48 -13.09 -29.19
N ALA A 25 1.14 -13.54 -30.36
CA ALA A 25 2.09 -14.12 -31.31
C ALA A 25 1.97 -13.43 -32.69
N ASP A 26 3.07 -13.38 -33.41
CA ASP A 26 3.05 -12.89 -34.79
C ASP A 26 2.52 -13.97 -35.73
N ASP A 27 1.73 -13.59 -36.72
CA ASP A 27 1.34 -14.45 -37.81
C ASP A 27 2.56 -14.70 -38.75
N LEU A 28 2.58 -15.87 -39.34
CA LEU A 28 3.64 -16.26 -40.29
C LEU A 28 3.04 -16.79 -41.58
N THR A 29 3.51 -16.26 -42.72
CA THR A 29 3.36 -16.92 -44.03
C THR A 29 4.61 -17.71 -44.34
N VAL A 30 4.50 -19.01 -44.53
CA VAL A 30 5.64 -19.91 -44.76
C VAL A 30 6.33 -19.61 -46.10
N ARG A 31 7.64 -19.40 -46.04
CA ARG A 31 8.51 -19.03 -47.17
C ARG A 31 9.42 -20.20 -47.53
N THR A 32 10.04 -20.11 -48.71
CA THR A 32 11.04 -21.08 -49.17
C THR A 32 12.34 -21.04 -48.37
N ASP A 33 12.64 -19.90 -47.75
CA ASP A 33 13.78 -19.71 -46.85
C ASP A 33 13.38 -20.17 -45.46
N ASN A 34 13.74 -21.36 -45.04
CA ASN A 34 13.36 -21.96 -43.79
C ASN A 34 13.90 -21.19 -42.56
N GLU A 35 15.00 -20.47 -42.70
CA GLU A 35 15.56 -19.66 -41.60
C GLU A 35 14.68 -18.45 -41.26
N LYS A 36 13.78 -18.06 -42.16
CA LYS A 36 12.82 -16.97 -41.96
C LYS A 36 11.43 -17.42 -41.54
N ASN A 37 11.22 -18.73 -41.43
CA ASN A 37 9.96 -19.30 -40.99
C ASN A 37 9.95 -19.40 -39.46
N ILE A 38 9.81 -18.25 -38.77
CA ILE A 38 9.85 -18.11 -37.32
C ILE A 38 8.57 -17.45 -36.85
N VAL A 39 7.79 -18.13 -35.99
CA VAL A 39 6.70 -17.51 -35.23
C VAL A 39 7.30 -16.89 -33.99
N THR A 40 7.09 -15.60 -33.77
CA THR A 40 7.54 -14.91 -32.58
C THR A 40 6.40 -14.83 -31.59
N VAL A 41 6.62 -15.33 -30.37
CA VAL A 41 5.66 -15.32 -29.27
C VAL A 41 6.13 -14.32 -28.21
N TYR A 42 5.24 -13.41 -27.83
CA TYR A 42 5.55 -12.33 -26.91
C TYR A 42 4.92 -12.58 -25.55
N TYR A 43 5.74 -12.40 -24.51
CA TYR A 43 5.35 -12.45 -23.12
C TYR A 43 5.62 -11.11 -22.46
N SER A 44 4.89 -10.79 -21.41
CA SER A 44 5.12 -9.64 -20.55
C SER A 44 5.23 -10.08 -19.10
N LYS A 45 5.96 -9.31 -18.30
CA LYS A 45 6.12 -9.57 -16.89
C LYS A 45 4.77 -9.58 -16.17
N ASP A 46 4.59 -10.55 -15.30
CA ASP A 46 3.40 -10.80 -14.48
C ASP A 46 3.87 -11.37 -13.14
N THR A 47 4.18 -10.48 -12.20
CA THR A 47 4.82 -10.83 -10.92
C THR A 47 3.84 -11.46 -9.95
N ASN A 48 2.57 -11.07 -10.00
CA ASN A 48 1.51 -11.55 -9.12
C ASN A 48 0.77 -12.78 -9.66
N HIS A 49 1.06 -13.19 -10.93
CA HIS A 49 0.50 -14.36 -11.61
C HIS A 49 -1.04 -14.31 -11.75
N ASP A 50 -1.57 -13.14 -12.07
CA ASP A 50 -3.00 -12.94 -12.30
C ASP A 50 -3.38 -12.90 -13.79
N ASP A 51 -2.43 -13.26 -14.66
CA ASP A 51 -2.57 -13.27 -16.12
C ASP A 51 -2.72 -11.87 -16.75
N ILE A 52 -2.46 -10.81 -16.00
CA ILE A 52 -2.43 -9.43 -16.47
C ILE A 52 -0.99 -8.91 -16.38
N PRO A 53 -0.40 -8.37 -17.46
CA PRO A 53 0.94 -7.79 -17.40
C PRO A 53 1.04 -6.66 -16.35
N ASP A 54 2.11 -6.68 -15.56
CA ASP A 54 2.42 -5.65 -14.53
C ASP A 54 2.31 -4.22 -15.08
N LYS A 55 2.67 -4.00 -16.35
CA LYS A 55 2.61 -2.68 -17.01
C LYS A 55 1.21 -2.08 -17.17
N TYR A 56 0.17 -2.85 -16.93
CA TYR A 56 -1.24 -2.42 -16.95
C TYR A 56 -1.84 -2.34 -15.56
N GLN A 57 -1.00 -2.48 -14.53
CA GLN A 57 -1.40 -2.50 -13.13
C GLN A 57 -0.60 -1.48 -12.32
N ILE A 58 -1.15 -1.12 -11.17
CA ILE A 58 -0.48 -0.35 -10.12
C ILE A 58 -0.64 -1.08 -8.79
N THR A 59 0.27 -0.82 -7.87
CA THR A 59 0.27 -1.43 -6.54
C THR A 59 0.07 -0.36 -5.47
N PHE A 60 -0.86 -0.59 -4.55
CA PHE A 60 -1.02 0.17 -3.33
C PHE A 60 -0.41 -0.62 -2.16
N THR A 61 0.50 0.00 -1.43
CA THR A 61 1.18 -0.59 -0.27
C THR A 61 0.85 0.20 0.98
N TYR A 62 0.60 -0.48 2.11
CA TYR A 62 0.23 0.13 3.38
C TYR A 62 1.28 -0.18 4.43
N VAL A 63 1.84 0.86 5.06
CA VAL A 63 2.91 0.74 6.05
C VAL A 63 2.65 1.58 7.29
N SER A 64 3.31 1.27 8.39
CA SER A 64 3.32 2.08 9.60
C SER A 64 4.53 3.02 9.59
N ALA A 65 4.33 4.28 9.94
CA ALA A 65 5.41 5.26 10.12
C ALA A 65 6.36 4.87 11.27
N SER A 66 5.84 4.16 12.29
CA SER A 66 6.62 3.74 13.46
C SER A 66 6.00 2.50 14.08
N ALA A 67 6.70 1.38 13.99
CA ALA A 67 6.29 0.12 14.60
C ALA A 67 6.18 0.19 16.14
N ASP A 68 6.85 1.15 16.75
CA ASP A 68 6.78 1.36 18.22
C ASP A 68 5.49 2.06 18.64
N LYS A 69 4.84 2.79 17.73
CA LYS A 69 3.60 3.53 18.01
C LYS A 69 2.35 2.82 17.53
N GLY A 70 2.46 2.00 16.49
CA GLY A 70 1.35 1.24 15.95
C GLY A 70 1.76 0.36 14.78
N THR A 71 0.87 -0.51 14.36
CA THR A 71 1.10 -1.49 13.30
C THR A 71 0.02 -1.41 12.23
N VAL A 72 0.39 -1.78 11.03
CA VAL A 72 -0.50 -2.03 9.90
C VAL A 72 -0.46 -3.53 9.61
N THR A 73 -1.61 -4.20 9.65
CA THR A 73 -1.72 -5.66 9.49
C THR A 73 -2.86 -6.02 8.54
N GLY A 74 -2.95 -7.28 8.14
CA GLY A 74 -3.92 -7.74 7.15
C GLY A 74 -3.38 -7.62 5.74
N THR A 75 -4.20 -7.14 4.80
CA THR A 75 -3.75 -6.88 3.41
C THR A 75 -2.89 -5.62 3.40
N THR A 76 -1.57 -5.79 3.28
CA THR A 76 -0.60 -4.69 3.24
C THR A 76 -0.22 -4.28 1.83
N SER A 77 -0.74 -4.97 0.83
CA SER A 77 -0.55 -4.65 -0.59
C SER A 77 -1.76 -5.09 -1.38
N GLU A 78 -2.21 -4.27 -2.31
CA GLU A 78 -3.23 -4.61 -3.29
C GLU A 78 -2.81 -4.16 -4.68
N VAL A 79 -3.26 -4.89 -5.71
CA VAL A 79 -2.98 -4.57 -7.11
C VAL A 79 -4.28 -4.12 -7.77
N ALA A 80 -4.20 -3.06 -8.57
CA ALA A 80 -5.32 -2.53 -9.32
C ALA A 80 -4.96 -2.39 -10.80
N THR A 81 -5.87 -2.82 -11.67
CA THR A 81 -5.66 -2.75 -13.13
C THR A 81 -6.13 -1.41 -13.67
N THR A 82 -5.25 -0.69 -14.36
CA THR A 82 -5.50 0.65 -14.88
C THR A 82 -6.08 0.66 -16.29
N TYR A 83 -6.08 -0.47 -16.99
CA TYR A 83 -6.64 -0.64 -18.35
C TYR A 83 -7.73 -1.70 -18.35
N GLU A 84 -8.67 -1.59 -19.28
CA GLU A 84 -9.56 -2.71 -19.61
C GLU A 84 -8.74 -3.79 -20.31
N ILE A 85 -8.58 -4.95 -19.67
CA ILE A 85 -7.83 -6.09 -20.20
C ILE A 85 -8.80 -7.24 -20.44
N THR A 86 -8.82 -7.74 -21.67
CA THR A 86 -9.53 -8.96 -22.05
C THR A 86 -8.60 -9.87 -22.82
N ARG A 87 -9.03 -11.12 -23.04
CA ARG A 87 -8.31 -12.06 -23.87
C ARG A 87 -9.18 -12.52 -25.04
N ASP A 88 -8.56 -12.61 -26.20
CA ASP A 88 -9.20 -13.26 -27.32
C ASP A 88 -9.54 -14.71 -26.98
N SER A 89 -10.76 -15.14 -27.23
CA SER A 89 -11.26 -16.45 -26.82
C SER A 89 -10.67 -17.62 -27.62
N VAL A 90 -10.05 -17.35 -28.74
CA VAL A 90 -9.46 -18.37 -29.63
C VAL A 90 -7.94 -18.38 -29.48
N THR A 91 -7.31 -17.23 -29.62
CA THR A 91 -5.84 -17.10 -29.58
C THR A 91 -5.32 -16.92 -28.16
N GLY A 92 -6.15 -16.42 -27.22
CA GLY A 92 -5.77 -16.02 -25.86
C GLY A 92 -4.89 -14.79 -25.82
N GLU A 93 -4.75 -14.06 -26.92
CA GLU A 93 -4.01 -12.81 -26.99
C GLU A 93 -4.65 -11.73 -26.11
N ILE A 94 -3.81 -10.89 -25.51
CA ILE A 94 -4.30 -9.76 -24.71
C ILE A 94 -4.86 -8.68 -25.63
N ILE A 95 -6.09 -8.27 -25.33
CA ILE A 95 -6.75 -7.12 -25.92
C ILE A 95 -6.77 -6.01 -24.88
N VAL A 96 -6.06 -4.92 -25.16
CA VAL A 96 -6.03 -3.73 -24.30
C VAL A 96 -7.12 -2.78 -24.77
N GLY A 97 -8.11 -2.56 -23.91
CA GLY A 97 -9.20 -1.61 -24.13
C GLY A 97 -8.86 -0.21 -23.63
N ASN A 98 -9.87 0.47 -23.05
CA ASN A 98 -9.70 1.83 -22.57
C ASN A 98 -8.77 1.90 -21.36
N GLY A 99 -8.04 3.02 -21.24
CA GLY A 99 -7.14 3.32 -20.14
C GLY A 99 -6.02 4.29 -20.54
N PRO A 100 -5.14 4.67 -19.59
CA PRO A 100 -5.23 4.29 -18.17
C PRO A 100 -6.35 5.03 -17.43
N THR A 101 -7.04 4.32 -16.56
CA THR A 101 -8.05 4.86 -15.64
C THR A 101 -7.49 4.87 -14.24
N ALA A 102 -7.61 6.00 -13.55
CA ALA A 102 -7.15 6.12 -12.17
C ALA A 102 -7.89 5.15 -11.25
N GLN A 103 -7.16 4.51 -10.36
CA GLN A 103 -7.65 3.52 -9.43
C GLN A 103 -7.68 4.05 -8.01
N HIS A 104 -8.56 3.51 -7.19
CA HIS A 104 -8.76 3.90 -5.81
C HIS A 104 -8.25 2.80 -4.88
N PRO A 105 -7.61 3.14 -3.74
CA PRO A 105 -7.36 2.17 -2.67
C PRO A 105 -8.70 1.57 -2.19
N THR A 106 -8.83 0.25 -2.17
CA THR A 106 -10.10 -0.40 -1.83
C THR A 106 -10.08 -1.07 -0.46
N GLN A 107 -8.92 -1.49 -0.01
CA GLN A 107 -8.75 -2.22 1.24
C GLN A 107 -7.60 -1.66 2.07
N PRO A 108 -7.78 -0.53 2.76
CA PRO A 108 -6.80 -0.14 3.77
C PRO A 108 -6.71 -1.26 4.81
N SER A 109 -5.49 -1.60 5.13
CA SER A 109 -5.14 -2.62 6.11
C SER A 109 -5.68 -2.25 7.49
N THR A 110 -5.78 -3.24 8.37
CA THR A 110 -6.11 -2.96 9.78
C THR A 110 -4.99 -2.18 10.44
N VAL A 111 -5.30 -0.97 10.91
CA VAL A 111 -4.39 -0.13 11.67
C VAL A 111 -4.67 -0.33 13.16
N THR A 112 -3.63 -0.64 13.92
CA THR A 112 -3.72 -0.83 15.38
C THR A 112 -2.70 0.02 16.07
N ALA A 113 -3.16 1.02 16.82
CA ALA A 113 -2.29 1.83 17.67
C ALA A 113 -1.86 1.03 18.90
N LYS A 114 -0.62 1.20 19.35
CA LYS A 114 -0.13 0.64 20.62
C LYS A 114 -0.63 1.47 21.80
N ALA A 115 -0.56 0.87 23.01
CA ALA A 115 -0.94 1.54 24.24
C ALA A 115 -0.24 2.91 24.38
N GLY A 116 -1.01 3.94 24.68
CA GLY A 116 -0.55 5.32 24.78
C GLY A 116 -0.52 6.09 23.46
N TYR A 117 -0.89 5.47 22.36
CA TYR A 117 -0.98 6.11 21.04
C TYR A 117 -2.38 5.96 20.43
N LYS A 118 -2.71 6.83 19.50
CA LYS A 118 -3.90 6.74 18.64
C LYS A 118 -3.50 6.94 17.18
N PHE A 119 -4.27 6.37 16.26
CA PHE A 119 -4.12 6.67 14.83
C PHE A 119 -4.37 8.17 14.63
N ASP A 120 -3.53 8.78 13.82
CA ASP A 120 -3.60 10.20 13.48
C ASP A 120 -4.16 10.37 12.06
N LYS A 121 -3.46 9.84 11.08
CA LYS A 121 -3.79 10.00 9.65
C LYS A 121 -3.02 9.03 8.79
N TRP A 122 -3.43 8.93 7.53
CA TRP A 122 -2.62 8.41 6.43
C TRP A 122 -1.89 9.54 5.70
N THR A 123 -0.75 9.24 5.09
CA THR A 123 -0.14 10.06 4.03
C THR A 123 0.23 9.19 2.83
N ASP A 124 0.15 9.75 1.61
CA ASP A 124 0.72 9.15 0.41
C ASP A 124 2.20 9.56 0.21
N GLU A 125 2.79 9.16 -0.90
CA GLU A 125 4.19 9.48 -1.21
C GLU A 125 4.44 10.98 -1.42
N ASP A 126 3.43 11.73 -1.86
CA ASP A 126 3.47 13.18 -2.01
C ASP A 126 3.21 13.94 -0.70
N GLN A 127 3.09 13.23 0.43
CA GLN A 127 2.78 13.76 1.76
C GLN A 127 1.37 14.38 1.87
N LYS A 128 0.47 14.05 0.95
CA LYS A 128 -0.93 14.41 1.08
C LYS A 128 -1.55 13.60 2.23
N SER A 129 -2.27 14.28 3.11
CA SER A 129 -2.86 13.68 4.30
C SER A 129 -4.32 13.26 4.07
N PHE A 130 -4.70 12.16 4.73
CA PHE A 130 -6.05 11.62 4.78
C PHE A 130 -6.39 11.28 6.24
N ASP A 131 -7.43 11.89 6.77
CA ASP A 131 -7.77 11.79 8.20
C ASP A 131 -8.30 10.40 8.60
N ASP A 132 -8.86 9.68 7.63
CA ASP A 132 -9.42 8.35 7.82
C ASP A 132 -9.36 7.49 6.53
N ASP A 133 -9.80 6.23 6.67
CA ASP A 133 -9.86 5.29 5.56
C ASP A 133 -10.83 5.71 4.45
N ALA A 134 -11.90 6.44 4.77
CA ALA A 134 -12.88 6.89 3.78
C ALA A 134 -12.28 7.98 2.89
N ALA A 135 -11.54 8.92 3.48
CA ALA A 135 -10.81 9.96 2.76
C ALA A 135 -9.72 9.33 1.87
N LEU A 136 -8.99 8.31 2.37
CA LEU A 136 -7.99 7.59 1.59
C LEU A 136 -8.63 6.89 0.39
N LYS A 137 -9.73 6.16 0.58
CA LYS A 137 -10.47 5.46 -0.49
C LYS A 137 -11.04 6.39 -1.56
N ALA A 138 -11.28 7.64 -1.24
CA ALA A 138 -11.75 8.63 -2.19
C ALA A 138 -10.65 9.18 -3.10
N ALA A 139 -9.37 8.98 -2.74
CA ALA A 139 -8.24 9.37 -3.58
C ALA A 139 -8.08 8.42 -4.78
N SER A 140 -7.47 8.90 -5.87
CA SER A 140 -7.28 8.12 -7.07
C SER A 140 -5.90 8.35 -7.68
N TYR A 141 -5.30 7.28 -8.24
CA TYR A 141 -3.92 7.24 -8.69
C TYR A 141 -3.78 6.48 -10.00
N LEU A 142 -2.75 6.84 -10.77
CA LEU A 142 -2.35 6.17 -12.01
C LEU A 142 -0.99 5.46 -11.87
N GLU A 143 -0.36 5.57 -10.71
CA GLU A 143 0.98 5.05 -10.40
C GLU A 143 0.94 4.33 -9.05
N ASP A 144 1.95 3.50 -8.80
CA ASP A 144 2.15 2.86 -7.51
C ASP A 144 2.13 3.89 -6.37
N GLN A 145 1.59 3.50 -5.22
CA GLN A 145 1.55 4.35 -4.04
C GLN A 145 1.86 3.57 -2.78
N THR A 146 2.59 4.22 -1.88
CA THR A 146 2.77 3.75 -0.51
C THR A 146 2.05 4.67 0.46
N PHE A 147 1.06 4.12 1.17
CA PHE A 147 0.31 4.84 2.19
C PHE A 147 0.90 4.56 3.56
N THR A 148 1.24 5.61 4.28
CA THR A 148 1.87 5.54 5.60
C THR A 148 0.89 5.94 6.69
N ALA A 149 0.63 5.02 7.64
CA ALA A 149 -0.17 5.28 8.84
C ALA A 149 0.65 6.00 9.90
N HIS A 150 0.20 7.16 10.35
CA HIS A 150 0.82 7.95 11.40
C HIS A 150 0.06 7.78 12.72
N PHE A 151 0.80 7.92 13.84
CA PHE A 151 0.27 7.77 15.18
C PHE A 151 0.75 8.93 16.05
N THR A 152 -0.14 9.43 16.90
CA THR A 152 0.15 10.48 17.87
C THR A 152 -0.06 9.97 19.28
N ALA A 153 0.67 10.53 20.26
CA ALA A 153 0.50 10.20 21.67
C ALA A 153 -0.88 10.62 22.17
N THR A 154 -1.47 9.81 23.02
CA THR A 154 -2.76 10.14 23.65
C THR A 154 -2.59 11.20 24.72
N GLU A 155 -3.61 12.03 24.87
CA GLU A 155 -3.69 13.00 25.97
C GLU A 155 -3.76 12.27 27.31
N GLN A 156 -3.03 12.75 28.27
CA GLN A 156 -2.94 12.26 29.64
C GLN A 156 -2.99 13.42 30.62
N THR A 157 -3.08 13.11 31.90
CA THR A 157 -2.96 14.13 32.94
C THR A 157 -2.03 13.64 34.02
N TYR A 158 -1.40 14.57 34.74
CA TYR A 158 -0.65 14.31 35.96
C TYR A 158 -1.13 15.23 37.08
N ARG A 159 -0.80 14.87 38.30
CA ARG A 159 -1.06 15.69 39.46
C ARG A 159 0.20 15.84 40.32
N VAL A 160 0.29 16.90 41.07
CA VAL A 160 1.41 17.17 41.98
C VAL A 160 0.94 16.89 43.40
N LYS A 161 1.71 16.11 44.12
CA LYS A 161 1.50 15.81 45.54
C LYS A 161 2.54 16.57 46.38
N TYR A 162 2.12 17.22 47.43
CA TYR A 162 2.95 18.04 48.31
C TYR A 162 3.14 17.33 49.64
N LEU A 163 4.37 16.94 49.96
CA LEU A 163 4.70 16.20 51.18
C LEU A 163 5.75 16.94 51.99
N ASP A 164 5.69 16.83 53.32
CA ASP A 164 6.82 17.09 54.18
C ASP A 164 7.95 16.10 53.87
N GLU A 165 9.19 16.60 53.74
CA GLU A 165 10.29 15.74 53.34
C GLU A 165 10.70 14.74 54.41
N ASP A 166 10.58 15.13 55.69
CA ASP A 166 11.02 14.33 56.84
C ASP A 166 9.95 13.30 57.23
N THR A 167 8.70 13.76 57.38
CA THR A 167 7.61 12.93 57.88
C THR A 167 6.89 12.18 56.78
N LYS A 168 6.98 12.63 55.55
CA LYS A 168 6.25 12.14 54.36
C LYS A 168 4.72 12.33 54.46
N GLU A 169 4.28 13.15 55.40
CA GLU A 169 2.87 13.50 55.53
C GLU A 169 2.47 14.53 54.46
N GLU A 170 1.21 14.49 54.04
CA GLU A 170 0.64 15.44 53.08
C GLU A 170 0.43 16.78 53.76
N ILE A 171 1.10 17.84 53.28
CA ILE A 171 1.05 19.19 53.86
C ILE A 171 0.14 20.13 53.07
N GLN A 172 -0.29 19.72 51.89
CA GLN A 172 -1.21 20.46 51.01
C GLN A 172 -1.98 19.48 50.15
N ALA A 173 -3.25 19.81 49.86
CA ALA A 173 -4.06 19.03 48.91
C ALA A 173 -3.38 18.88 47.57
N MET A 174 -3.54 17.71 46.94
CA MET A 174 -3.02 17.41 45.61
C MET A 174 -3.53 18.43 44.60
N SER A 175 -2.69 18.84 43.65
CA SER A 175 -3.08 19.77 42.59
C SER A 175 -4.27 19.26 41.78
N ASP A 176 -4.96 20.17 41.09
CA ASP A 176 -5.84 19.81 40.00
C ASP A 176 -5.05 19.05 38.88
N PRO A 177 -5.73 18.26 38.05
CA PRO A 177 -5.10 17.62 36.89
C PRO A 177 -4.44 18.66 36.00
N LYS A 178 -3.23 18.34 35.51
CA LYS A 178 -2.45 19.12 34.56
C LYS A 178 -2.29 18.29 33.29
N ASP A 179 -2.38 18.92 32.14
CA ASP A 179 -2.32 18.25 30.84
C ASP A 179 -0.89 17.75 30.54
N ALA A 180 -0.82 16.58 29.94
CA ALA A 180 0.40 15.95 29.44
C ALA A 180 0.02 14.99 28.28
N HIS A 181 1.03 14.44 27.63
CA HIS A 181 0.84 13.37 26.65
C HIS A 181 1.55 12.10 27.12
N PHE A 182 1.11 10.97 26.61
CA PHE A 182 1.78 9.71 26.88
C PHE A 182 3.28 9.80 26.49
N GLY A 183 4.15 9.44 27.44
CA GLY A 183 5.61 9.48 27.24
C GLY A 183 6.27 10.81 27.61
N ASP A 184 5.50 11.83 28.00
CA ASP A 184 6.08 13.07 28.50
C ASP A 184 6.85 12.83 29.81
N GLU A 185 8.03 13.41 29.91
CA GLU A 185 8.81 13.43 31.15
C GLU A 185 8.62 14.76 31.86
N ILE A 186 8.05 14.74 33.04
CA ILE A 186 7.91 15.94 33.91
C ILE A 186 9.17 16.08 34.77
N LYS A 187 10.11 16.87 34.27
CA LYS A 187 11.38 17.15 34.96
C LYS A 187 11.45 18.61 35.43
N GLY A 188 12.17 18.83 36.50
CA GLY A 188 12.47 20.17 37.02
C GLY A 188 11.20 20.95 37.35
N TYR A 189 10.26 20.35 38.04
CA TYR A 189 9.01 21.01 38.46
C TYR A 189 9.31 22.29 39.23
N THR A 190 8.88 23.43 38.69
CA THR A 190 9.23 24.78 39.21
C THR A 190 8.06 25.56 39.78
N GLU A 191 6.83 25.05 39.63
CA GLU A 191 5.66 25.69 40.22
C GLU A 191 5.66 25.47 41.76
N LYS A 192 6.03 26.50 42.46
CA LYS A 192 6.03 26.51 43.96
C LYS A 192 4.69 27.07 44.46
N ILE A 193 4.19 26.49 45.55
CA ILE A 193 3.05 27.01 46.27
C ILE A 193 3.50 27.59 47.59
N GLU A 194 2.80 28.61 48.10
CA GLU A 194 2.95 29.05 49.45
C GLU A 194 2.09 28.15 50.37
N ILE A 195 2.74 27.58 51.38
CA ILE A 195 2.09 26.74 52.39
C ILE A 195 1.94 27.60 53.63
N SER A 196 0.71 27.94 53.95
CA SER A 196 0.35 28.79 55.09
C SER A 196 0.28 27.98 56.42
#